data_99be38fb2ab0d9972a2ed0de6b6f7efe
#
_entry.id   99be38fb2ab0d9972a2ed0de6b6f7efe
#
_cell.length_a   1.000
_cell.length_b   1.000
_cell.length_c   1.000
_cell.angle_alpha   90.00
_cell.angle_beta   90.00
_cell.angle_gamma   90.00
#
_symmetry.space_group_name_H-M   'P 1'
#
loop_
_entity.id
_entity.type
_entity.pdbx_description
1 polymer ?
#
loop_
_entity_poly.entity_id
_entity_poly.type
_entity_poly.pdbx_seq_one_letter_code
_entity_poly.pdbx_strand_id
1 'polypeptide(L)'
;MGRHDEAQRYYATALRIVPDEPSVLSNLGLSYALSKDLVRAEMTLRRAIGRPRADPRVRQNLALVVGLQGRFAEAESIVQSDLPPEIAAANVSYLRQMLAQQNELHIPAVKPRS
;
A
#
# COMPACT_ATOMS: atom_id res chain seq x y z
N MET A 1 -2.55 15.53 8.79
CA MET A 1 -3.97 15.21 8.66
C MET A 1 -4.58 15.94 7.53
N GLY A 2 -4.64 17.26 7.58
CA GLY A 2 -5.28 18.02 6.53
C GLY A 2 -4.75 17.77 5.15
N ARG A 3 -3.44 17.54 5.04
CA ARG A 3 -2.83 17.32 3.74
C ARG A 3 -3.31 16.06 3.05
N HIS A 4 -3.51 14.99 3.83
CA HIS A 4 -4.00 13.74 3.24
C HIS A 4 -5.45 13.90 2.82
N ASP A 5 -6.26 14.59 3.60
CA ASP A 5 -7.65 14.82 3.25
C ASP A 5 -7.76 15.67 1.98
N GLU A 6 -6.94 16.72 1.88
CA GLU A 6 -6.95 17.56 0.70
C GLU A 6 -6.49 16.80 -0.54
N ALA A 7 -5.44 15.98 -0.39
CA ALA A 7 -4.96 15.18 -1.49
C ALA A 7 -6.02 14.19 -1.95
N GLN A 8 -6.71 13.57 -1.02
CA GLN A 8 -7.76 12.61 -1.37
C GLN A 8 -8.90 13.27 -2.14
N ARG A 9 -9.28 14.48 -1.73
CA ARG A 9 -10.30 15.23 -2.45
C ARG A 9 -9.85 15.61 -3.84
N TYR A 10 -8.58 16.00 -3.97
CA TYR A 10 -8.03 16.34 -5.26
C TYR A 10 -8.06 15.13 -6.21
N TYR A 11 -7.61 13.98 -5.71
CA TYR A 11 -7.60 12.78 -6.55
C TYR A 11 -9.02 12.33 -6.89
N ALA A 12 -9.94 12.45 -5.95
CA ALA A 12 -11.33 12.11 -6.24
C ALA A 12 -11.90 12.99 -7.36
N THR A 13 -11.55 14.28 -7.34
CA THR A 13 -11.96 15.20 -8.41
C THR A 13 -11.33 14.81 -9.73
N ALA A 14 -10.03 14.48 -9.72
CA ALA A 14 -9.34 14.08 -10.94
C ALA A 14 -9.97 12.83 -11.54
N LEU A 15 -10.39 11.88 -10.71
CA LEU A 15 -11.01 10.65 -11.20
C LEU A 15 -12.39 10.88 -11.81
N ARG A 16 -13.06 11.96 -11.45
CA ARG A 16 -14.32 12.29 -12.12
C ARG A 16 -14.11 12.75 -13.54
N ILE A 17 -12.92 13.34 -13.80
CA ILE A 17 -12.58 13.79 -15.13
C ILE A 17 -12.04 12.65 -15.98
N VAL A 18 -11.12 11.88 -15.42
CA VAL A 18 -10.55 10.70 -16.09
C VAL A 18 -10.74 9.50 -15.19
N PRO A 19 -11.87 8.80 -15.31
CA PRO A 19 -12.17 7.69 -14.41
C PRO A 19 -11.12 6.58 -14.51
N ASP A 20 -10.74 6.06 -13.35
CA ASP A 20 -9.83 4.92 -13.24
C ASP A 20 -8.47 5.13 -13.91
N GLU A 21 -8.01 6.38 -13.96
CA GLU A 21 -6.66 6.64 -14.44
C GLU A 21 -5.66 6.01 -13.47
N PRO A 22 -4.79 5.08 -13.93
CA PRO A 22 -3.94 4.32 -13.00
C PRO A 22 -3.02 5.18 -12.14
N SER A 23 -2.43 6.24 -12.69
CA SER A 23 -1.52 7.08 -11.90
C SER A 23 -2.27 7.82 -10.80
N VAL A 24 -3.49 8.28 -11.07
CA VAL A 24 -4.30 8.96 -10.05
C VAL A 24 -4.75 7.97 -8.99
N LEU A 25 -5.18 6.78 -9.41
CA LEU A 25 -5.58 5.75 -8.45
C LEU A 25 -4.42 5.33 -7.56
N SER A 26 -3.22 5.22 -8.15
CA SER A 26 -2.04 4.85 -7.38
C SER A 26 -1.72 5.90 -6.32
N ASN A 27 -1.77 7.17 -6.68
CA ASN A 27 -1.51 8.26 -5.74
C ASN A 27 -2.58 8.33 -4.66
N LEU A 28 -3.85 8.13 -5.04
CA LEU A 28 -4.93 8.09 -4.07
C LEU A 28 -4.76 6.93 -3.10
N GLY A 29 -4.40 5.75 -3.62
CA GLY A 29 -4.16 4.60 -2.77
C GLY A 29 -3.05 4.83 -1.76
N LEU A 30 -1.95 5.46 -2.19
CA LEU A 30 -0.87 5.80 -1.27
C LEU A 30 -1.33 6.80 -0.23
N SER A 31 -2.15 7.78 -0.62
CA SER A 31 -2.65 8.75 0.33
C SER A 31 -3.52 8.09 1.41
N TYR A 32 -4.38 7.13 1.01
CA TYR A 32 -5.13 6.35 1.99
C TYR A 32 -4.21 5.57 2.91
N ALA A 33 -3.15 4.96 2.35
CA ALA A 33 -2.21 4.18 3.15
C ALA A 33 -1.51 5.06 4.18
N LEU A 34 -1.11 6.27 3.79
CA LEU A 34 -0.43 7.19 4.69
C LEU A 34 -1.36 7.69 5.79
N SER A 35 -2.65 7.74 5.54
CA SER A 35 -3.62 8.10 6.57
C SER A 35 -4.14 6.87 7.31
N LYS A 36 -3.50 5.72 7.10
CA LYS A 36 -3.77 4.45 7.79
C LYS A 36 -5.12 3.82 7.43
N ASP A 37 -5.69 4.23 6.31
CA ASP A 37 -6.91 3.59 5.80
C ASP A 37 -6.50 2.52 4.80
N LEU A 38 -6.00 1.41 5.33
CA LEU A 38 -5.41 0.37 4.48
C LEU A 38 -6.44 -0.36 3.64
N VAL A 39 -7.68 -0.43 4.10
CA VAL A 39 -8.74 -1.08 3.34
C VAL A 39 -9.04 -0.31 2.06
N ARG A 40 -9.22 1.01 2.18
CA ARG A 40 -9.46 1.83 1.00
C ARG A 40 -8.25 1.89 0.10
N ALA A 41 -7.05 1.92 0.70
CA ALA A 41 -5.81 1.89 -0.08
C ALA A 41 -5.76 0.66 -0.96
N GLU A 42 -6.07 -0.51 -0.38
CA GLU A 42 -6.04 -1.74 -1.14
C GLU A 42 -7.07 -1.74 -2.26
N MET A 43 -8.30 -1.35 -1.95
CA MET A 43 -9.36 -1.33 -2.95
C MET A 43 -9.01 -0.41 -4.11
N THR A 44 -8.46 0.76 -3.80
CA THR A 44 -8.11 1.74 -4.82
C THR A 44 -6.99 1.21 -5.72
N LEU A 45 -5.96 0.59 -5.12
CA LEU A 45 -4.85 0.07 -5.89
C LEU A 45 -5.24 -1.15 -6.73
N ARG A 46 -6.18 -1.97 -6.24
CA ARG A 46 -6.66 -3.08 -7.05
C ARG A 46 -7.42 -2.60 -8.27
N ARG A 47 -8.13 -1.49 -8.16
CA ARG A 47 -8.72 -0.87 -9.35
C ARG A 47 -7.64 -0.44 -10.33
N ALA A 48 -6.54 0.10 -9.81
CA ALA A 48 -5.47 0.61 -10.67
C ALA A 48 -4.79 -0.51 -11.45
N ILE A 49 -4.51 -1.64 -10.81
CA ILE A 49 -3.80 -2.72 -11.52
C ILE A 49 -4.66 -3.40 -12.57
N GLY A 50 -5.97 -3.20 -12.51
CA GLY A 50 -6.85 -3.74 -13.52
C GLY A 50 -6.88 -2.94 -14.81
N ARG A 51 -6.18 -1.82 -14.86
CA ARG A 51 -6.23 -0.96 -16.05
C ARG A 51 -5.06 -1.27 -16.98
N PRO A 52 -5.29 -1.11 -18.30
CA PRO A 52 -4.25 -1.47 -19.28
C PRO A 52 -2.94 -0.69 -19.14
N ARG A 53 -2.98 0.52 -18.57
CA ARG A 53 -1.78 1.36 -18.44
C ARG A 53 -1.15 1.29 -17.07
N ALA A 54 -1.56 0.37 -16.24
CA ALA A 54 -0.96 0.21 -14.93
C ALA A 54 0.47 -0.30 -15.08
N ASP A 55 1.41 0.36 -14.39
CA ASP A 55 2.81 -0.05 -14.45
C ASP A 55 3.18 -0.84 -13.19
N PRO A 56 4.40 -1.41 -13.16
CA PRO A 56 4.81 -2.23 -12.03
C PRO A 56 4.77 -1.52 -10.68
N ARG A 57 4.92 -0.20 -10.66
CA ARG A 57 4.88 0.52 -9.38
C ARG A 57 3.52 0.44 -8.72
N VAL A 58 2.46 0.33 -9.51
CA VAL A 58 1.12 0.16 -8.96
C VAL A 58 1.04 -1.17 -8.20
N ARG A 59 1.57 -2.24 -8.79
CA ARG A 59 1.59 -3.53 -8.12
C ARG A 59 2.47 -3.52 -6.88
N GLN A 60 3.62 -2.82 -6.95
CA GLN A 60 4.48 -2.69 -5.78
C GLN A 60 3.79 -1.94 -4.65
N ASN A 61 3.04 -0.88 -4.97
CA ASN A 61 2.28 -0.16 -3.97
C ASN A 61 1.19 -1.04 -3.37
N LEU A 62 0.53 -1.84 -4.19
CA LEU A 62 -0.48 -2.78 -3.69
C LEU A 62 0.16 -3.80 -2.76
N ALA A 63 1.30 -4.35 -3.15
CA ALA A 63 2.00 -5.31 -2.29
C ALA A 63 2.38 -4.69 -0.95
N LEU A 64 2.82 -3.44 -0.97
CA LEU A 64 3.14 -2.75 0.27
C LEU A 64 1.91 -2.65 1.17
N VAL A 65 0.77 -2.24 0.61
CA VAL A 65 -0.46 -2.09 1.40
C VAL A 65 -0.94 -3.43 1.93
N VAL A 66 -0.86 -4.48 1.12
CA VAL A 66 -1.25 -5.83 1.55
C VAL A 66 -0.32 -6.31 2.66
N GLY A 67 0.99 -6.07 2.50
CA GLY A 67 1.97 -6.44 3.52
C GLY A 67 1.78 -5.69 4.83
N LEU A 68 1.42 -4.41 4.75
CA LEU A 68 1.16 -3.62 5.95
C LEU A 68 -0.01 -4.16 6.77
N GLN A 69 -0.88 -4.92 6.13
CA GLN A 69 -1.98 -5.59 6.82
C GLN A 69 -1.59 -6.97 7.35
N GLY A 70 -0.32 -7.35 7.21
CA GLY A 70 0.18 -8.63 7.71
C GLY A 70 0.06 -9.78 6.74
N ARG A 71 -0.42 -9.54 5.53
CA ARG A 71 -0.63 -10.59 4.52
C ARG A 71 0.63 -10.71 3.66
N PHE A 72 1.71 -11.19 4.26
CA PHE A 72 3.03 -11.17 3.63
C PHE A 72 3.16 -12.12 2.45
N ALA A 73 2.59 -13.31 2.54
CA ALA A 73 2.66 -14.25 1.43
C ALA A 73 1.95 -13.72 0.19
N GLU A 74 0.80 -13.07 0.40
CA GLU A 74 0.07 -12.47 -0.71
C GLU A 74 0.86 -11.30 -1.30
N ALA A 75 1.49 -10.48 -0.44
CA ALA A 75 2.30 -9.37 -0.91
C ALA A 75 3.46 -9.88 -1.79
N GLU A 76 4.10 -10.95 -1.37
CA GLU A 76 5.18 -11.55 -2.15
C GLU A 76 4.68 -12.02 -3.51
N SER A 77 3.53 -12.66 -3.54
CA SER A 77 2.91 -13.13 -4.77
C SER A 77 2.67 -11.98 -5.75
N ILE A 78 2.21 -10.85 -5.23
CA ILE A 78 1.91 -9.71 -6.08
C ILE A 78 3.16 -9.19 -6.77
N VAL A 79 4.27 -9.06 -6.05
CA VAL A 79 5.48 -8.50 -6.66
C VAL A 79 6.25 -9.52 -7.48
N GLN A 80 5.98 -10.81 -7.34
CA GLN A 80 6.65 -11.81 -8.14
C GLN A 80 6.31 -11.72 -9.62
N SER A 81 5.22 -11.05 -9.97
CA SER A 81 4.92 -10.84 -11.38
C SER A 81 5.89 -9.87 -12.04
N ASP A 82 6.62 -9.07 -11.25
CA ASP A 82 7.54 -8.06 -11.79
C ASP A 82 8.98 -8.25 -11.37
N LEU A 83 9.23 -9.03 -10.31
CA LEU A 83 10.56 -9.19 -9.74
C LEU A 83 10.91 -10.67 -9.63
N PRO A 84 12.21 -11.01 -9.70
CA PRO A 84 12.61 -12.38 -9.44
C PRO A 84 12.18 -12.82 -8.04
N PRO A 85 11.91 -14.10 -7.85
CA PRO A 85 11.42 -14.58 -6.56
C PRO A 85 12.30 -14.22 -5.37
N GLU A 86 13.61 -14.24 -5.55
CA GLU A 86 14.53 -13.91 -4.47
C GLU A 86 14.39 -12.47 -4.03
N ILE A 87 14.21 -11.57 -5.00
CA ILE A 87 14.07 -10.14 -4.70
C ILE A 87 12.70 -9.86 -4.09
N ALA A 88 11.66 -10.51 -4.59
CA ALA A 88 10.34 -10.38 -4.02
C ALA A 88 10.33 -10.83 -2.56
N ALA A 89 10.95 -11.96 -2.28
CA ALA A 89 11.02 -12.48 -0.91
C ALA A 89 11.82 -11.55 0.00
N ALA A 90 12.92 -10.99 -0.51
CA ALA A 90 13.73 -10.07 0.28
C ALA A 90 12.97 -8.79 0.62
N ASN A 91 12.20 -8.27 -0.34
CA ASN A 91 11.42 -7.06 -0.12
C ASN A 91 10.37 -7.28 0.97
N VAL A 92 9.68 -8.41 0.92
CA VAL A 92 8.64 -8.71 1.89
C VAL A 92 9.25 -8.99 3.26
N SER A 93 10.39 -9.68 3.29
CA SER A 93 11.09 -9.94 4.54
C SER A 93 11.51 -8.63 5.22
N TYR A 94 12.01 -7.68 4.44
CA TYR A 94 12.38 -6.38 4.95
C TYR A 94 11.17 -5.66 5.54
N LEU A 95 10.05 -5.69 4.84
CA LEU A 95 8.82 -5.07 5.33
C LEU A 95 8.37 -5.71 6.64
N ARG A 96 8.43 -7.04 6.72
CA ARG A 96 8.05 -7.76 7.92
C ARG A 96 8.92 -7.33 9.11
N GLN A 97 10.24 -7.19 8.87
CA GLN A 97 11.15 -6.75 9.92
C GLN A 97 10.85 -5.33 10.38
N MET A 98 10.55 -4.44 9.43
CA MET A 98 10.22 -3.07 9.80
C MET A 98 8.96 -3.00 10.63
N LEU A 99 7.94 -3.78 10.28
CA LEU A 99 6.70 -3.79 11.06
C LEU A 99 6.92 -4.37 12.44
N ALA A 100 7.75 -5.39 12.55
CA ALA A 100 8.06 -5.97 13.85
C ALA A 100 8.78 -4.96 14.73
N GLN A 101 9.72 -4.20 14.17
CA GLN A 101 10.42 -3.17 14.93
C GLN A 101 9.48 -2.07 15.38
N GLN A 102 8.57 -1.65 14.53
CA GLN A 102 7.59 -0.64 14.92
C GLN A 102 6.71 -1.13 16.05
N ASN A 103 6.28 -2.37 15.97
CA ASN A 103 5.46 -2.95 17.02
C ASN A 103 6.23 -3.03 18.32
N GLU A 104 7.51 -3.41 18.26
CA GLU A 104 8.34 -3.45 19.45
C GLU A 104 8.51 -2.08 20.07
N LEU A 105 8.68 -1.06 19.25
CA LEU A 105 8.83 0.29 19.75
C LEU A 105 7.55 0.82 20.38
N HIS A 106 6.41 0.34 19.92
CA HIS A 106 5.13 0.77 20.46
C HIS A 106 4.71 -0.04 21.67
N ILE A 107 5.04 -1.30 21.71
CA ILE A 107 4.63 -2.16 22.78
C ILE A 107 5.04 -1.69 24.15
N PRO A 108 6.30 -1.25 24.36
CA PRO A 108 6.67 -0.80 25.69
C PRO A 108 5.82 0.34 26.21
N ALA A 109 5.36 1.17 25.33
CA ALA A 109 4.52 2.26 25.76
C ALA A 109 3.13 1.79 26.14
N VAL A 110 2.71 0.71 25.54
CA VAL A 110 1.39 0.26 25.75
C VAL A 110 1.30 -0.89 26.68
N LYS A 111 2.34 -1.68 26.74
CA LYS A 111 2.33 -2.87 27.33
C LYS A 111 2.52 -2.88 28.71
N PRO A 112 1.91 -3.11 29.34
CA PRO A 112 2.15 -3.11 30.64
C PRO A 112 2.13 -4.41 31.10
N ARG A 113 2.05 -4.97 31.13
CA ARG A 113 2.17 -5.84 31.63
C ARG A 113 2.34 -6.23 32.34
N SER A 114 2.23 -6.24 32.47
CA SER A 114 2.45 -6.77 33.22
C SER A 114 2.22 -6.64 34.03
#